data_8030983c0f4e91b79d1a7eef280b7640
#
_entry.id   8030983c0f4e91b79d1a7eef280b7640
#
_cell.length_a   1.000
_cell.length_b   1.000
_cell.length_c   1.000
_cell.angle_alpha   90.00
_cell.angle_beta   90.00
_cell.angle_gamma   90.00
#
_symmetry.space_group_name_H-M   'P 1'
#
loop_
_entity.id
_entity.type
_entity.pdbx_description
1 polymer ?
#
loop_
_entity_poly.entity_id
_entity_poly.type
_entity_poly.pdbx_seq_one_letter_code
_entity_poly.pdbx_strand_id
1 'polypeptide(L)'
;LGVAHLLSAGFNVGWANKRINTTDLKFPDQFDGEFFDSKLPSSAILDVPSINYIDFQVGSNNAYFPTDNLYVNGGIAAWHLNRPRESFFTSDPAGYDSRVAPRYTAFVNVSYKLSDEVIINPMGYYTTQAKANELVAGGTVQYNLSGDGESQLIGGLFYRPGDAFVPMVG
;
A
#
# COMPACT_ATOMS: atom_id res chain seq x y z
N LEU A 1 17.22 8.84 -32.06
CA LEU A 1 17.32 8.55 -30.63
C LEU A 1 17.04 7.08 -30.43
N GLY A 2 17.92 6.37 -29.73
CA GLY A 2 17.72 4.95 -29.45
C GLY A 2 16.69 4.75 -28.36
N VAL A 3 15.94 3.65 -28.45
CA VAL A 3 15.03 3.20 -27.38
C VAL A 3 15.86 2.97 -26.11
N ALA A 4 15.50 3.65 -25.02
CA ALA A 4 16.19 3.53 -23.76
C ALA A 4 15.30 2.82 -22.72
N HIS A 5 15.88 1.85 -22.05
CA HIS A 5 15.30 1.22 -20.88
C HIS A 5 16.16 1.54 -19.65
N LEU A 6 15.51 1.92 -18.56
CA LEU A 6 16.15 2.05 -17.27
C LEU A 6 15.49 1.03 -16.32
N LEU A 7 16.20 -0.06 -16.06
CA LEU A 7 15.77 -1.07 -15.10
C LEU A 7 16.38 -0.78 -13.74
N SER A 8 15.56 -0.73 -12.71
CA SER A 8 15.98 -0.63 -11.32
C SER A 8 15.37 -1.76 -10.49
N ALA A 9 16.12 -2.21 -9.49
CA ALA A 9 15.67 -3.18 -8.52
C ALA A 9 16.13 -2.73 -7.13
N GLY A 10 15.35 -3.04 -6.13
CA GLY A 10 15.64 -2.69 -4.76
C GLY A 10 15.12 -3.73 -3.78
N PHE A 11 15.72 -3.71 -2.61
CA PHE A 11 15.24 -4.47 -1.47
C PHE A 11 15.20 -3.57 -0.24
N ASN A 12 14.34 -3.93 0.70
CA ASN A 12 14.24 -3.27 2.00
C ASN A 12 14.21 -4.32 3.11
N VAL A 13 14.89 -4.03 4.21
CA VAL A 13 14.83 -4.79 5.45
C VAL A 13 14.29 -3.86 6.51
N GLY A 14 13.10 -4.16 7.01
CA GLY A 14 12.44 -3.41 8.06
C GLY A 14 12.52 -4.14 9.40
N TRP A 15 12.56 -3.38 10.49
CA TRP A 15 12.35 -3.90 11.82
C TRP A 15 11.11 -3.24 12.40
N ALA A 16 10.18 -4.05 12.89
CA ALA A 16 8.94 -3.60 13.49
C ALA A 16 8.90 -3.98 14.97
N ASN A 17 8.50 -3.03 15.80
CA ASN A 17 8.16 -3.24 17.20
C ASN A 17 6.70 -2.82 17.41
N LYS A 18 5.89 -3.71 17.94
CA LYS A 18 4.51 -3.42 18.35
C LYS A 18 4.36 -3.72 19.83
N ARG A 19 3.76 -2.79 20.55
CA ARG A 19 3.50 -2.92 21.98
C ARG A 19 2.05 -2.60 22.28
N ILE A 20 1.43 -3.38 23.14
CA ILE A 20 0.11 -3.10 23.70
C ILE A 20 0.30 -2.64 25.15
N ASN A 21 -0.24 -1.47 25.46
CA ASN A 21 -0.39 -1.04 26.84
C ASN A 21 -1.72 -1.60 27.37
N THR A 22 -1.63 -2.52 28.32
CA THR A 22 -2.81 -3.19 28.90
C THR A 22 -3.35 -2.48 30.14
N THR A 23 -2.67 -1.43 30.64
CA THR A 23 -2.98 -0.79 31.93
C THR A 23 -4.37 -0.19 31.98
N ASP A 24 -4.85 0.35 30.84
CA ASP A 24 -6.17 1.00 30.74
C ASP A 24 -7.19 0.20 29.95
N LEU A 25 -6.84 -1.04 29.55
CA LEU A 25 -7.77 -1.91 28.83
C LEU A 25 -8.83 -2.46 29.78
N LYS A 26 -10.05 -2.46 29.28
CA LYS A 26 -11.23 -2.99 29.96
C LYS A 26 -11.78 -4.17 29.17
N PHE A 27 -12.04 -5.27 29.84
CA PHE A 27 -12.51 -6.49 29.23
C PHE A 27 -13.92 -6.84 29.71
N PRO A 28 -14.76 -7.45 28.88
CA PRO A 28 -16.14 -7.80 29.23
C PRO A 28 -16.27 -8.70 30.48
N ASP A 29 -15.26 -9.53 30.74
CA ASP A 29 -15.21 -10.43 31.90
C ASP A 29 -14.87 -9.74 33.25
N GLN A 30 -14.59 -8.44 33.19
CA GLN A 30 -14.42 -7.57 34.36
C GLN A 30 -15.74 -6.91 34.81
N PHE A 31 -16.88 -7.32 34.25
CA PHE A 31 -18.22 -6.91 34.66
C PHE A 31 -18.83 -7.98 35.56
N ASP A 32 -19.17 -7.62 36.79
CA ASP A 32 -19.70 -8.56 37.83
C ASP A 32 -21.21 -8.84 37.73
N GLY A 33 -21.90 -8.19 36.79
CA GLY A 33 -23.33 -8.24 36.59
C GLY A 33 -24.05 -6.96 37.03
N GLU A 34 -23.46 -6.13 37.84
CA GLU A 34 -23.96 -4.80 38.27
C GLU A 34 -23.02 -3.67 37.94
N PHE A 35 -21.73 -3.87 38.19
CA PHE A 35 -20.70 -2.83 38.01
C PHE A 35 -19.48 -3.38 37.23
N PHE A 36 -18.76 -2.45 36.62
CA PHE A 36 -17.48 -2.72 36.02
C PHE A 36 -16.38 -2.52 37.08
N ASP A 37 -15.61 -3.58 37.36
CA ASP A 37 -14.45 -3.50 38.24
C ASP A 37 -13.16 -3.86 37.50
N SER A 38 -12.33 -2.85 37.19
CA SER A 38 -11.04 -3.01 36.52
C SER A 38 -10.02 -3.82 37.31
N LYS A 39 -10.28 -4.12 38.59
CA LYS A 39 -9.40 -4.92 39.45
C LYS A 39 -9.69 -6.42 39.34
N LEU A 40 -10.83 -6.80 38.74
CA LEU A 40 -11.11 -8.20 38.49
C LEU A 40 -10.12 -8.76 37.47
N PRO A 41 -9.60 -9.97 37.71
CA PRO A 41 -8.70 -10.61 36.75
C PRO A 41 -9.46 -10.90 35.45
N SER A 42 -8.89 -10.54 34.31
CA SER A 42 -9.42 -10.86 32.99
C SER A 42 -8.80 -12.16 32.48
N SER A 43 -9.61 -12.97 31.81
CA SER A 43 -9.15 -14.14 31.05
C SER A 43 -8.53 -13.78 29.70
N ALA A 44 -8.68 -12.53 29.26
CA ALA A 44 -8.06 -12.00 28.03
C ALA A 44 -6.56 -11.70 28.26
N ILE A 45 -5.81 -12.74 28.61
CA ILE A 45 -4.37 -12.61 28.88
C ILE A 45 -3.62 -12.59 27.55
N LEU A 46 -2.89 -11.48 27.30
CA LEU A 46 -1.86 -11.46 26.27
C LEU A 46 -0.60 -12.14 26.83
N ASP A 47 -0.09 -13.12 26.10
CA ASP A 47 1.10 -13.86 26.55
C ASP A 47 2.35 -12.96 26.57
N VAL A 48 2.40 -12.04 25.61
CA VAL A 48 3.50 -11.08 25.49
C VAL A 48 2.99 -9.66 25.23
N PRO A 49 3.45 -8.64 25.99
CA PRO A 49 3.03 -7.25 25.80
C PRO A 49 3.70 -6.57 24.60
N SER A 50 4.72 -7.18 24.04
CA SER A 50 5.52 -6.62 22.94
C SER A 50 6.00 -7.70 22.00
N ILE A 51 5.90 -7.43 20.71
CA ILE A 51 6.40 -8.29 19.65
C ILE A 51 7.40 -7.52 18.79
N ASN A 52 8.39 -8.23 18.29
CA ASN A 52 9.39 -7.71 17.36
C ASN A 52 9.53 -8.68 16.20
N TYR A 53 9.64 -8.13 15.01
CA TYR A 53 9.93 -8.95 13.83
C TYR A 53 10.71 -8.17 12.77
N ILE A 54 11.40 -8.92 11.93
CA ILE A 54 12.07 -8.39 10.73
C ILE A 54 11.15 -8.63 9.54
N ASP A 55 11.11 -7.69 8.62
CA ASP A 55 10.31 -7.73 7.41
C ASP A 55 11.19 -7.54 6.18
N PHE A 56 10.99 -8.38 5.15
CA PHE A 56 11.72 -8.30 3.90
C PHE A 56 10.81 -7.89 2.75
N GLN A 57 11.32 -6.97 1.94
CA GLN A 57 10.61 -6.44 0.78
C GLN A 57 11.57 -6.40 -0.41
N VAL A 58 11.03 -6.66 -1.61
CA VAL A 58 11.77 -6.51 -2.87
C VAL A 58 10.88 -5.86 -3.90
N GLY A 59 11.49 -5.20 -4.87
CA GLY A 59 10.78 -4.62 -5.98
C GLY A 59 11.69 -4.36 -7.16
N SER A 60 11.07 -4.24 -8.32
CA SER A 60 11.74 -3.80 -9.53
C SER A 60 10.85 -2.84 -10.32
N ASN A 61 11.48 -1.95 -11.03
CA ASN A 61 10.84 -0.94 -11.87
C ASN A 61 11.59 -0.82 -13.19
N ASN A 62 10.84 -0.67 -14.27
CA ASN A 62 11.35 -0.40 -15.59
C ASN A 62 10.76 0.91 -16.10
N ALA A 63 11.63 1.84 -16.48
CA ALA A 63 11.28 3.05 -17.21
C ALA A 63 11.70 2.86 -18.67
N TYR A 64 10.78 3.12 -19.58
CA TYR A 64 10.91 2.89 -21.01
C TYR A 64 10.60 4.15 -21.79
N PHE A 65 11.51 4.56 -22.64
CA PHE A 65 11.45 5.79 -23.43
C PHE A 65 11.49 5.43 -24.92
N PRO A 66 10.37 5.01 -25.53
CA PRO A 66 10.35 4.60 -26.94
C PRO A 66 10.47 5.78 -27.89
N THR A 67 9.96 6.93 -27.50
CA THR A 67 10.00 8.19 -28.27
C THR A 67 10.15 9.38 -27.34
N ASP A 68 10.43 10.55 -27.89
CA ASP A 68 10.50 11.80 -27.12
C ASP A 68 9.16 12.21 -26.51
N ASN A 69 8.06 11.67 -27.04
CA ASN A 69 6.69 11.99 -26.60
C ASN A 69 6.08 10.92 -25.71
N LEU A 70 6.72 9.76 -25.54
CA LEU A 70 6.16 8.65 -24.80
C LEU A 70 7.11 8.16 -23.72
N TYR A 71 6.64 8.18 -22.49
CA TYR A 71 7.29 7.61 -21.34
C TYR A 71 6.37 6.55 -20.72
N VAL A 72 6.87 5.36 -20.49
CA VAL A 72 6.18 4.26 -19.81
C VAL A 72 6.99 3.84 -18.60
N ASN A 73 6.36 3.79 -17.44
CA ASN A 73 6.97 3.34 -16.20
C ASN A 73 6.10 2.26 -15.59
N GLY A 74 6.69 1.13 -15.26
CA GLY A 74 5.96 0.05 -14.61
C GLY A 74 6.83 -0.73 -13.67
N GLY A 75 6.23 -1.23 -12.61
CA GLY A 75 6.97 -1.96 -11.59
C GLY A 75 6.14 -2.99 -10.87
N ILE A 76 6.86 -3.89 -10.22
CA ILE A 76 6.30 -4.91 -9.33
C ILE A 76 7.04 -4.87 -7.99
N ALA A 77 6.32 -5.16 -6.92
CA ALA A 77 6.89 -5.25 -5.59
C ALA A 77 6.22 -6.36 -4.77
N ALA A 78 6.97 -6.91 -3.83
CA ALA A 78 6.48 -7.88 -2.87
C ALA A 78 6.95 -7.50 -1.47
N TRP A 79 6.01 -7.45 -0.52
CA TRP A 79 6.24 -7.18 0.89
C TRP A 79 5.97 -8.42 1.73
N HIS A 80 6.50 -8.45 2.93
CA HIS A 80 6.30 -9.54 3.89
C HIS A 80 6.73 -10.91 3.34
N LEU A 81 7.84 -10.95 2.58
CA LEU A 81 8.32 -12.17 1.93
C LEU A 81 8.65 -13.28 2.92
N ASN A 82 9.15 -12.91 4.09
CA ASN A 82 9.46 -13.85 5.17
C ASN A 82 8.24 -14.23 6.02
N ARG A 83 7.04 -13.66 5.71
CA ARG A 83 5.81 -13.91 6.45
C ARG A 83 6.01 -13.84 7.97
N PRO A 84 6.46 -12.68 8.51
CA PRO A 84 6.77 -12.57 9.93
C PRO A 84 5.53 -12.89 10.75
N ARG A 85 5.75 -13.51 11.92
CA ARG A 85 4.65 -13.76 12.86
C ARG A 85 4.33 -12.46 13.60
N GLU A 86 3.05 -12.09 13.58
CA GLU A 86 2.52 -10.93 14.26
C GLU A 86 1.42 -11.37 15.23
N SER A 87 1.82 -11.80 16.41
CA SER A 87 0.90 -12.29 17.44
C SER A 87 1.40 -11.91 18.82
N PHE A 88 0.49 -11.47 19.68
CA PHE A 88 0.72 -11.27 21.10
C PHE A 88 0.47 -12.54 21.93
N PHE A 89 0.19 -13.66 21.26
CA PHE A 89 0.05 -14.98 21.86
C PHE A 89 1.24 -15.86 21.51
N THR A 90 1.67 -16.71 22.42
CA THR A 90 2.79 -17.64 22.21
C THR A 90 2.44 -18.76 21.24
N SER A 91 1.17 -19.16 21.18
CA SER A 91 0.64 -20.15 20.26
C SER A 91 -0.54 -19.61 19.47
N ASP A 92 -0.66 -20.02 18.21
CA ASP A 92 -1.85 -19.68 17.41
C ASP A 92 -3.00 -20.61 17.80
N PRO A 93 -4.23 -20.08 17.95
CA PRO A 93 -5.41 -20.92 18.09
C PRO A 93 -5.57 -21.88 16.91
N ALA A 94 -6.19 -23.03 17.12
CA ALA A 94 -6.39 -24.02 16.08
C ALA A 94 -7.09 -23.43 14.85
N GLY A 95 -6.47 -23.56 13.68
CA GLY A 95 -6.97 -23.06 12.41
C GLY A 95 -6.68 -21.58 12.13
N TYR A 96 -5.94 -20.91 12.98
CA TYR A 96 -5.52 -19.51 12.79
C TYR A 96 -4.03 -19.42 12.48
N ASP A 97 -3.65 -18.66 11.45
CA ASP A 97 -2.25 -18.35 11.12
C ASP A 97 -2.01 -16.86 11.39
N SER A 98 -1.22 -16.55 12.43
CA SER A 98 -0.86 -15.17 12.81
C SER A 98 0.28 -14.58 11.97
N ARG A 99 0.70 -15.25 10.91
CA ARG A 99 1.73 -14.76 10.02
C ARG A 99 1.15 -13.73 9.06
N VAL A 100 1.90 -12.64 8.88
CA VAL A 100 1.55 -11.62 7.91
C VAL A 100 1.61 -12.22 6.50
N ALA A 101 0.50 -12.14 5.78
CA ALA A 101 0.46 -12.63 4.41
C ALA A 101 1.31 -11.74 3.49
N PRO A 102 2.03 -12.31 2.51
CA PRO A 102 2.73 -11.51 1.52
C PRO A 102 1.77 -10.60 0.76
N ARG A 103 2.23 -9.37 0.48
CA ARG A 103 1.54 -8.43 -0.38
C ARG A 103 2.28 -8.31 -1.70
N TYR A 104 1.57 -8.41 -2.78
CA TYR A 104 2.09 -8.20 -4.13
C TYR A 104 1.44 -6.97 -4.73
N THR A 105 2.25 -6.13 -5.37
CA THR A 105 1.77 -4.92 -6.05
C THR A 105 2.38 -4.85 -7.43
N ALA A 106 1.58 -4.41 -8.40
CA ALA A 106 2.03 -4.05 -9.73
C ALA A 106 1.43 -2.69 -10.09
N PHE A 107 2.18 -1.89 -10.83
CA PHE A 107 1.68 -0.62 -11.35
C PHE A 107 2.24 -0.34 -12.74
N VAL A 108 1.52 0.47 -13.49
CA VAL A 108 1.96 1.05 -14.75
C VAL A 108 1.50 2.50 -14.82
N ASN A 109 2.41 3.36 -15.22
CA ASN A 109 2.17 4.77 -15.51
C ASN A 109 2.64 5.03 -16.92
N VAL A 110 1.85 5.77 -17.69
CA VAL A 110 2.22 6.23 -19.01
C VAL A 110 2.14 7.76 -19.01
N SER A 111 3.09 8.41 -19.64
CA SER A 111 3.02 9.84 -19.94
C SER A 111 3.16 9.99 -21.43
N TYR A 112 2.13 10.53 -22.07
CA TYR A 112 2.10 10.74 -23.51
C TYR A 112 1.84 12.20 -23.83
N LYS A 113 2.84 12.84 -24.44
CA LYS A 113 2.76 14.21 -24.93
C LYS A 113 1.98 14.19 -26.24
N LEU A 114 0.71 14.61 -26.17
CA LEU A 114 -0.19 14.67 -27.33
C LEU A 114 0.12 15.91 -28.20
N SER A 115 0.40 17.04 -27.57
CA SER A 115 0.85 18.29 -28.19
C SER A 115 1.79 19.02 -27.23
N ASP A 116 2.27 20.22 -27.63
CA ASP A 116 3.09 21.06 -26.74
C ASP A 116 2.32 21.56 -25.51
N GLU A 117 0.99 21.63 -25.63
CA GLU A 117 0.12 22.08 -24.53
C GLU A 117 -0.48 20.92 -23.75
N VAL A 118 -0.60 19.69 -24.32
CA VAL A 118 -1.39 18.61 -23.72
C VAL A 118 -0.56 17.38 -23.46
N ILE A 119 -0.56 16.93 -22.21
CA ILE A 119 0.03 15.64 -21.79
C ILE A 119 -1.10 14.80 -21.15
N ILE A 120 -1.20 13.54 -21.54
CA ILE A 120 -2.11 12.57 -20.92
C ILE A 120 -1.30 11.54 -20.14
N ASN A 121 -1.78 11.21 -18.94
CA ASN A 121 -1.08 10.31 -18.03
C ASN A 121 -2.05 9.21 -17.54
N PRO A 122 -2.33 8.17 -18.36
CA PRO A 122 -3.05 7.01 -17.87
C PRO A 122 -2.18 6.21 -16.91
N MET A 123 -2.83 5.66 -15.86
CA MET A 123 -2.14 4.85 -14.87
C MET A 123 -3.04 3.74 -14.33
N GLY A 124 -2.42 2.67 -13.90
CA GLY A 124 -3.07 1.57 -13.24
C GLY A 124 -2.23 1.02 -12.11
N TYR A 125 -2.89 0.59 -11.06
CA TYR A 125 -2.30 0.02 -9.86
C TYR A 125 -3.13 -1.18 -9.41
N TYR A 126 -2.46 -2.27 -9.10
CA TYR A 126 -3.08 -3.47 -8.55
C TYR A 126 -2.29 -3.95 -7.35
N THR A 127 -2.98 -4.27 -6.27
CA THR A 127 -2.37 -4.92 -5.10
C THR A 127 -3.22 -6.07 -4.61
N THR A 128 -2.57 -7.10 -4.07
CA THR A 128 -3.25 -8.23 -3.43
C THR A 128 -2.50 -8.64 -2.17
N GLN A 129 -3.25 -8.96 -1.12
CA GLN A 129 -2.73 -9.48 0.14
C GLN A 129 -3.77 -10.42 0.76
N ALA A 130 -3.38 -11.65 1.07
CA ALA A 130 -4.28 -12.70 1.55
C ALA A 130 -5.46 -12.91 0.57
N LYS A 131 -6.69 -12.59 0.99
CA LYS A 131 -7.90 -12.70 0.17
C LYS A 131 -8.41 -11.34 -0.32
N ALA A 132 -7.73 -10.25 0.05
CA ALA A 132 -8.08 -8.92 -0.36
C ALA A 132 -7.29 -8.52 -1.62
N ASN A 133 -7.94 -7.81 -2.51
CA ASN A 133 -7.30 -7.21 -3.67
C ASN A 133 -7.89 -5.83 -3.94
N GLU A 134 -7.09 -4.98 -4.56
CA GLU A 134 -7.48 -3.64 -4.94
C GLU A 134 -6.93 -3.36 -6.33
N LEU A 135 -7.79 -2.84 -7.19
CA LEU A 135 -7.44 -2.31 -8.50
C LEU A 135 -7.85 -0.85 -8.55
N VAL A 136 -6.94 0.01 -8.97
CA VAL A 136 -7.24 1.40 -9.30
C VAL A 136 -6.74 1.66 -10.71
N ALA A 137 -7.59 2.21 -11.55
CA ALA A 137 -7.23 2.60 -12.91
C ALA A 137 -7.81 3.97 -13.24
N GLY A 138 -7.10 4.76 -14.00
CA GLY A 138 -7.54 6.09 -14.36
C GLY A 138 -6.44 6.87 -15.05
N GLY A 139 -6.51 8.19 -14.94
CA GLY A 139 -5.48 9.04 -15.50
C GLY A 139 -5.75 10.50 -15.30
N THR A 140 -4.76 11.30 -15.68
CA THR A 140 -4.83 12.75 -15.67
C THR A 140 -4.53 13.33 -17.05
N VAL A 141 -5.08 14.49 -17.30
CA VAL A 141 -4.72 15.35 -18.41
C VAL A 141 -4.11 16.61 -17.85
N GLN A 142 -2.96 16.98 -18.33
CA GLN A 142 -2.29 18.25 -18.02
C GLN A 142 -2.42 19.16 -19.23
N TYR A 143 -2.89 20.38 -19.02
CA TYR A 143 -2.98 21.41 -20.04
C TYR A 143 -2.10 22.58 -19.65
N ASN A 144 -1.11 22.88 -20.51
CA ASN A 144 -0.20 24.01 -20.33
C ASN A 144 -0.87 25.29 -20.79
N LEU A 145 -1.17 26.20 -19.83
CA LEU A 145 -1.87 27.46 -20.09
C LEU A 145 -0.93 28.54 -20.63
N SER A 146 0.34 28.51 -20.22
CA SER A 146 1.31 29.57 -20.53
C SER A 146 2.18 29.26 -21.75
N GLY A 147 2.19 27.99 -22.21
CA GLY A 147 3.05 27.51 -23.30
C GLY A 147 4.50 27.26 -22.90
N ASP A 148 4.96 27.77 -21.77
CA ASP A 148 6.31 27.61 -21.21
C ASP A 148 6.38 26.58 -20.06
N GLY A 149 5.22 26.09 -19.61
CA GLY A 149 5.10 25.10 -18.51
C GLY A 149 5.02 25.70 -17.11
N GLU A 150 5.06 27.03 -16.97
CA GLU A 150 4.96 27.67 -15.66
C GLU A 150 3.54 27.59 -15.06
N SER A 151 2.53 27.59 -15.93
CA SER A 151 1.12 27.51 -15.52
C SER A 151 0.42 26.34 -16.19
N GLN A 152 -0.04 25.38 -15.38
CA GLN A 152 -0.70 24.18 -15.86
C GLN A 152 -2.04 23.97 -15.17
N LEU A 153 -3.02 23.47 -15.90
CA LEU A 153 -4.28 22.95 -15.38
C LEU A 153 -4.24 21.42 -15.44
N ILE A 154 -4.54 20.76 -14.34
CA ILE A 154 -4.57 19.30 -14.25
C ILE A 154 -6.00 18.85 -13.95
N GLY A 155 -6.53 17.95 -14.77
CA GLY A 155 -7.80 17.26 -14.52
C GLY A 155 -7.61 15.76 -14.58
N GLY A 156 -8.29 15.01 -13.74
CA GLY A 156 -8.16 13.57 -13.72
C GLY A 156 -9.38 12.84 -13.18
N LEU A 157 -9.45 11.56 -13.49
CA LEU A 157 -10.47 10.66 -12.98
C LEU A 157 -9.86 9.29 -12.76
N PHE A 158 -10.08 8.75 -11.57
CA PHE A 158 -9.69 7.38 -11.21
C PHE A 158 -10.93 6.58 -10.84
N TYR A 159 -10.87 5.30 -11.14
CA TYR A 159 -11.91 4.34 -10.81
C TYR A 159 -11.33 3.19 -9.99
N ARG A 160 -11.96 2.93 -8.87
CA ARG A 160 -11.74 1.76 -8.01
C ARG A 160 -12.97 0.86 -8.10
N PRO A 161 -12.89 -0.28 -8.79
CA PRO A 161 -14.04 -1.16 -8.99
C PRO A 161 -14.70 -1.58 -7.68
N GLY A 162 -16.02 -1.44 -7.63
CA GLY A 162 -16.81 -1.81 -6.48
C GLY A 162 -16.80 -0.80 -5.31
N ASP A 163 -16.14 0.35 -5.49
CA ASP A 163 -16.02 1.34 -4.42
C ASP A 163 -16.29 2.77 -4.89
N ALA A 164 -15.40 3.38 -5.69
CA ALA A 164 -15.51 4.82 -5.95
C ALA A 164 -14.96 5.27 -7.31
N PHE A 165 -15.48 6.42 -7.78
CA PHE A 165 -14.82 7.30 -8.73
C PHE A 165 -14.18 8.46 -7.96
N VAL A 166 -12.93 8.77 -8.30
CA VAL A 166 -12.14 9.80 -7.63
C VAL A 166 -11.75 10.87 -8.65
N PRO A 167 -12.50 11.97 -8.75
CA PRO A 167 -12.10 13.11 -9.56
C PRO A 167 -10.94 13.87 -8.92
N MET A 168 -10.08 14.45 -9.74
CA MET A 168 -8.94 15.26 -9.34
C MET A 168 -8.87 16.53 -10.18
N VAL A 169 -8.55 17.65 -9.53
CA VAL A 169 -8.30 18.96 -10.16
C VAL A 169 -7.09 19.59 -9.46
N GLY A 170 -6.20 20.17 -10.24
CA GLY A 170 -5.00 20.86 -9.75
C GLY A 170 -4.50 21.94 -10.70
#